data_ca1a4f1cf6f0568493b91e0daa144aab
#
_entry.id   ca1a4f1cf6f0568493b91e0daa144aab
#
_cell.length_a   1.000
_cell.length_b   1.000
_cell.length_c   1.000
_cell.angle_alpha   90.00
_cell.angle_beta   90.00
_cell.angle_gamma   90.00
#
_symmetry.space_group_name_H-M   'P 1'
#
loop_
_entity.id
_entity.type
_entity.pdbx_description
1 polymer ?
#
loop_
_entity_poly.entity_id
_entity_poly.type
_entity_poly.pdbx_seq_one_letter_code
_entity_poly.pdbx_strand_id
1 'polypeptide(L)'
;DMSMWLMEGKNPVSVYAKSVDGVLNQWGTKDSTFGIFTMDDGTIWSMNISWALPEVWPGSVYGLEIGIVGTEGVIDIEDTHRDLVLASNIAQGAGYTSREYSPPQGRHVDFLTSYPAGDIQGGQFWGPMREETNTWYTRLCTGQDTPHATAQDGHRNLLMTMAMDLSAKEEKEIVLPERMDDIF
;
A
#
# COMPACT_ATOMS: atom_id res chain seq x y z
N ASP A 1 1.18 4.89 5.66
CA ASP A 1 1.03 4.76 7.12
C ASP A 1 2.15 3.92 7.72
N MET A 2 2.32 2.67 7.32
CA MET A 2 3.37 1.79 7.84
C MET A 2 4.78 2.41 7.74
N SER A 3 5.13 3.03 6.62
CA SER A 3 6.43 3.68 6.45
C SER A 3 6.64 4.81 7.46
N MET A 4 5.60 5.60 7.74
CA MET A 4 5.68 6.66 8.74
C MET A 4 5.75 6.12 10.18
N TRP A 5 5.10 4.98 10.44
CA TRP A 5 5.24 4.29 11.72
C TRP A 5 6.68 3.75 11.92
N LEU A 6 7.27 3.16 10.88
CA LEU A 6 8.67 2.69 10.92
C LEU A 6 9.69 3.84 11.03
N MET A 7 9.33 5.03 10.58
CA MET A 7 10.15 6.25 10.66
C MET A 7 9.65 7.19 11.76
N GLU A 8 9.19 6.66 12.88
CA GLU A 8 8.66 7.44 13.99
C GLU A 8 9.58 8.60 14.36
N GLY A 9 9.00 9.79 14.56
CA GLY A 9 9.72 11.01 14.88
C GLY A 9 10.25 11.81 13.71
N LYS A 10 10.15 11.30 12.46
CA LYS A 10 10.53 12.02 11.25
C LYS A 10 9.30 12.63 10.59
N ASN A 11 9.43 13.87 10.09
CA ASN A 11 8.35 14.57 9.42
C ASN A 11 8.70 14.83 7.95
N PRO A 12 7.78 14.55 7.01
CA PRO A 12 8.01 14.87 5.60
C PRO A 12 7.94 16.39 5.39
N VAL A 13 8.93 16.96 4.71
CA VAL A 13 9.01 18.40 4.43
C VAL A 13 8.82 18.73 2.96
N SER A 14 9.14 17.82 2.05
CA SER A 14 8.88 18.02 0.62
C SER A 14 8.71 16.70 -0.11
N VAL A 15 8.12 16.79 -1.30
CA VAL A 15 7.97 15.66 -2.23
C VAL A 15 8.16 16.11 -3.68
N TYR A 16 8.87 15.28 -4.45
CA TYR A 16 8.88 15.35 -5.91
C TYR A 16 8.35 14.04 -6.48
N ALA A 17 7.39 14.11 -7.41
CA ALA A 17 6.74 12.91 -7.95
C ALA A 17 6.52 12.98 -9.47
N LYS A 18 6.39 11.81 -10.06
CA LYS A 18 6.01 11.59 -11.46
C LYS A 18 4.97 10.48 -11.53
N SER A 19 4.00 10.63 -12.41
CA SER A 19 2.98 9.62 -12.69
C SER A 19 3.06 9.13 -14.12
N VAL A 20 2.63 7.89 -14.35
CA VAL A 20 2.58 7.25 -15.66
C VAL A 20 1.13 6.95 -16.02
N ASP A 21 0.78 7.28 -17.26
CA ASP A 21 -0.49 6.92 -17.89
C ASP A 21 -0.32 5.72 -18.81
N GLY A 22 -1.32 4.85 -18.88
CA GLY A 22 -1.31 3.70 -19.77
C GLY A 22 -2.64 2.95 -19.75
N VAL A 23 -2.74 1.91 -18.95
CA VAL A 23 -3.90 1.00 -18.91
C VAL A 23 -5.13 1.66 -18.30
N LEU A 24 -4.96 2.43 -17.22
CA LEU A 24 -6.06 3.01 -16.44
C LEU A 24 -6.52 4.38 -16.94
N ASN A 25 -5.85 4.93 -17.93
CA ASN A 25 -6.18 6.25 -18.48
C ASN A 25 -7.63 6.36 -18.96
N GLN A 26 -8.20 5.27 -19.49
CA GLN A 26 -9.60 5.22 -19.90
C GLN A 26 -10.61 5.49 -18.77
N TRP A 27 -10.21 5.34 -17.52
CA TRP A 27 -11.01 5.67 -16.32
C TRP A 27 -10.60 6.98 -15.65
N GLY A 28 -9.72 7.77 -16.29
CA GLY A 28 -9.29 9.08 -15.80
C GLY A 28 -8.34 9.03 -14.61
N THR A 29 -7.65 7.91 -14.40
CA THR A 29 -6.66 7.74 -13.32
C THR A 29 -5.30 7.32 -13.85
N LYS A 30 -4.27 7.48 -13.03
CA LYS A 30 -2.89 7.10 -13.35
C LYS A 30 -2.64 5.62 -13.05
N ASP A 31 -1.76 5.00 -13.81
CA ASP A 31 -1.34 3.61 -13.60
C ASP A 31 -0.41 3.49 -12.40
N SER A 32 0.58 4.35 -12.36
CA SER A 32 1.63 4.33 -11.35
C SER A 32 2.10 5.72 -11.00
N THR A 33 2.45 5.93 -9.75
CA THR A 33 3.05 7.17 -9.27
C THR A 33 4.32 6.84 -8.46
N PHE A 34 5.38 7.58 -8.74
CA PHE A 34 6.70 7.46 -8.11
C PHE A 34 7.01 8.78 -7.42
N GLY A 35 7.28 8.73 -6.13
CA GLY A 35 7.58 9.92 -5.34
C GLY A 35 8.83 9.76 -4.49
N ILE A 36 9.53 10.87 -4.28
CA ILE A 36 10.66 10.99 -3.36
C ILE A 36 10.30 12.03 -2.33
N PHE A 37 10.19 11.62 -1.10
CA PHE A 37 9.98 12.49 0.05
C PHE A 37 11.31 12.81 0.72
N THR A 38 11.48 14.07 1.15
CA THR A 38 12.55 14.49 2.03
C THR A 38 11.99 14.71 3.42
N MET A 39 12.63 14.16 4.44
CA MET A 39 12.25 14.32 5.83
C MET A 39 13.02 15.48 6.48
N ASP A 40 12.52 15.97 7.61
CA ASP A 40 13.10 17.11 8.36
C ASP A 40 14.54 16.87 8.86
N ASP A 41 14.92 15.59 9.04
CA ASP A 41 16.29 15.20 9.41
C ASP A 41 17.20 14.89 8.20
N GLY A 42 16.69 15.07 6.96
CA GLY A 42 17.40 14.76 5.73
C GLY A 42 17.26 13.31 5.24
N THR A 43 16.50 12.47 5.95
CA THR A 43 16.17 11.12 5.46
C THR A 43 15.40 11.22 4.16
N ILE A 44 15.75 10.37 3.20
CA ILE A 44 15.05 10.27 1.92
C ILE A 44 14.19 9.00 1.90
N TRP A 45 12.94 9.16 1.53
CA TRP A 45 12.02 8.06 1.34
C TRP A 45 11.48 8.03 -0.10
N SER A 46 11.74 6.94 -0.80
CA SER A 46 11.17 6.68 -2.13
C SER A 46 9.89 5.85 -1.98
N MET A 47 8.80 6.33 -2.55
CA MET A 47 7.50 5.67 -2.55
C MET A 47 7.05 5.38 -3.97
N ASN A 48 6.72 4.13 -4.26
CA ASN A 48 6.22 3.70 -5.56
C ASN A 48 4.87 3.00 -5.38
N ILE A 49 3.88 3.41 -6.16
CA ILE A 49 2.55 2.81 -6.15
C ILE A 49 2.17 2.46 -7.58
N SER A 50 1.64 1.26 -7.80
CA SER A 50 1.04 0.86 -9.08
C SER A 50 -0.31 0.20 -8.86
N TRP A 51 -1.29 0.58 -9.68
CA TRP A 51 -2.63 -0.01 -9.74
C TRP A 51 -2.83 -0.84 -11.01
N ALA A 52 -1.82 -0.90 -11.89
CA ALA A 52 -1.87 -1.53 -13.19
C ALA A 52 -1.08 -2.83 -13.27
N LEU A 53 -0.98 -3.57 -12.17
CA LEU A 53 -0.34 -4.88 -12.16
C LEU A 53 -1.22 -5.91 -12.88
N PRO A 54 -0.64 -6.86 -13.63
CA PRO A 54 -1.40 -7.91 -14.28
C PRO A 54 -2.04 -8.85 -13.26
N GLU A 55 -3.25 -9.32 -13.53
CA GLU A 55 -4.03 -10.19 -12.64
C GLU A 55 -3.29 -11.49 -12.25
N VAL A 56 -2.38 -11.94 -13.07
CA VAL A 56 -1.57 -13.15 -12.81
C VAL A 56 -0.42 -12.91 -11.84
N TRP A 57 -0.11 -11.65 -11.52
CA TRP A 57 0.94 -11.32 -10.57
C TRP A 57 0.46 -11.56 -9.15
N PRO A 58 1.23 -12.22 -8.28
CA PRO A 58 0.79 -12.51 -6.89
C PRO A 58 0.37 -11.27 -6.10
N GLY A 59 1.03 -10.14 -6.33
CA GLY A 59 0.70 -8.85 -5.74
C GLY A 59 -0.31 -8.01 -6.51
N SER A 60 -1.07 -8.58 -7.48
CA SER A 60 -2.01 -7.79 -8.30
C SER A 60 -3.12 -7.13 -7.49
N VAL A 61 -3.54 -7.76 -6.41
CA VAL A 61 -4.55 -7.23 -5.49
C VAL A 61 -3.89 -6.46 -4.35
N TYR A 62 -2.75 -6.94 -3.90
CA TYR A 62 -1.98 -6.35 -2.81
C TYR A 62 -0.53 -6.80 -2.90
N GLY A 63 0.38 -5.90 -2.66
CA GLY A 63 1.80 -6.18 -2.50
C GLY A 63 2.43 -5.02 -1.72
N LEU A 64 3.24 -5.33 -0.75
CA LEU A 64 3.95 -4.37 0.07
C LEU A 64 5.41 -4.77 0.18
N GLU A 65 6.29 -3.86 -0.22
CA GLU A 65 7.73 -4.00 -0.06
C GLU A 65 8.27 -2.75 0.62
N ILE A 66 9.01 -2.91 1.70
CA ILE A 66 9.64 -1.81 2.44
C ILE A 66 11.08 -2.17 2.73
N GLY A 67 12.01 -1.40 2.17
CA GLY A 67 13.43 -1.47 2.47
C GLY A 67 13.87 -0.25 3.26
N ILE A 68 14.58 -0.45 4.38
CA ILE A 68 15.16 0.62 5.19
C ILE A 68 16.66 0.37 5.32
N VAL A 69 17.44 1.38 4.94
CA VAL A 69 18.90 1.38 5.13
C VAL A 69 19.25 2.45 6.14
N GLY A 70 19.70 2.01 7.30
CA GLY A 70 20.17 2.89 8.37
C GLY A 70 21.69 2.78 8.55
N THR A 71 22.23 3.62 9.40
CA THR A 71 23.68 3.65 9.73
C THR A 71 24.15 2.40 10.47
N GLU A 72 23.27 1.70 11.15
CA GLU A 72 23.58 0.53 11.97
C GLU A 72 22.97 -0.77 11.45
N GLY A 73 22.17 -0.73 10.38
CA GLY A 73 21.55 -1.94 9.84
C GLY A 73 20.60 -1.71 8.68
N VAL A 74 20.04 -2.81 8.21
CA VAL A 74 19.08 -2.84 7.10
C VAL A 74 17.86 -3.65 7.55
N ILE A 75 16.68 -3.17 7.19
CA ILE A 75 15.41 -3.90 7.32
C ILE A 75 14.85 -4.06 5.92
N ASP A 76 14.42 -5.28 5.60
CA ASP A 76 13.75 -5.61 4.34
C ASP A 76 12.47 -6.39 4.66
N ILE A 77 11.34 -5.85 4.22
CA ILE A 77 10.01 -6.43 4.43
C ILE A 77 9.40 -6.66 3.05
N GLU A 78 9.00 -7.88 2.80
CA GLU A 78 8.28 -8.28 1.59
C GLU A 78 7.00 -9.01 2.00
N ASP A 79 5.86 -8.49 1.60
CA ASP A 79 4.53 -9.04 1.89
C ASP A 79 3.71 -9.12 0.58
N THR A 80 4.20 -9.91 -0.36
CA THR A 80 3.54 -10.14 -1.65
C THR A 80 2.56 -11.30 -1.59
N HIS A 81 2.37 -11.92 -0.43
CA HIS A 81 1.42 -13.02 -0.19
C HIS A 81 1.60 -14.23 -1.13
N ARG A 82 2.82 -14.73 -1.22
CA ARG A 82 3.13 -15.98 -1.93
C ARG A 82 3.00 -17.18 -0.97
N ASP A 83 1.83 -17.30 -0.33
CA ASP A 83 1.59 -18.29 0.72
C ASP A 83 1.62 -19.73 0.20
N LEU A 84 1.13 -19.93 -1.04
CA LEU A 84 1.10 -21.23 -1.67
C LEU A 84 1.43 -21.11 -3.17
N VAL A 85 2.43 -21.88 -3.59
CA VAL A 85 2.75 -22.05 -5.01
C VAL A 85 2.27 -23.43 -5.46
N LEU A 86 1.33 -23.46 -6.40
CA LEU A 86 0.84 -24.69 -7.01
C LEU A 86 1.35 -24.84 -8.42
N ALA A 87 2.17 -25.84 -8.68
CA ALA A 87 2.59 -26.23 -10.03
C ALA A 87 1.75 -27.43 -10.50
N SER A 88 0.91 -27.24 -11.51
CA SER A 88 -0.04 -28.24 -11.98
C SER A 88 -0.15 -28.27 -13.50
N ASN A 89 -0.60 -29.40 -14.06
CA ASN A 89 -1.03 -29.47 -15.45
C ASN A 89 -2.48 -29.01 -15.66
N ILE A 90 -3.19 -28.77 -14.56
CA ILE A 90 -4.57 -28.26 -14.56
C ILE A 90 -4.50 -26.86 -13.95
N ALA A 91 -4.91 -25.88 -14.72
CA ALA A 91 -4.99 -24.51 -14.24
C ALA A 91 -6.02 -24.41 -13.09
N GLN A 92 -5.58 -23.84 -11.99
CA GLN A 92 -6.46 -23.45 -10.90
C GLN A 92 -6.63 -21.94 -11.00
N GLY A 93 -7.84 -21.42 -10.86
CA GLY A 93 -8.01 -19.96 -10.79
C GLY A 93 -7.24 -19.40 -9.62
N ALA A 94 -6.42 -18.39 -9.82
CA ALA A 94 -5.75 -17.69 -8.72
C ALA A 94 -6.83 -17.06 -7.80
N GLY A 95 -6.67 -17.23 -6.49
CA GLY A 95 -7.73 -17.08 -5.48
C GLY A 95 -8.60 -15.82 -5.55
N TYR A 96 -8.07 -14.65 -5.93
CA TYR A 96 -8.79 -13.37 -6.02
C TYR A 96 -9.03 -12.88 -7.43
N THR A 97 -8.48 -13.54 -8.43
CA THR A 97 -8.79 -13.20 -9.83
C THR A 97 -10.25 -13.48 -10.13
N SER A 98 -10.84 -12.68 -10.99
CA SER A 98 -12.25 -12.79 -11.35
C SER A 98 -12.60 -14.23 -11.73
N ARG A 99 -13.78 -14.71 -11.34
CA ARG A 99 -14.31 -16.03 -11.73
C ARG A 99 -14.39 -16.24 -13.24
N GLU A 100 -14.17 -15.18 -14.02
CA GLU A 100 -14.18 -15.18 -15.49
C GLU A 100 -12.81 -15.46 -16.10
N TYR A 101 -11.73 -15.43 -15.29
CA TYR A 101 -10.41 -15.77 -15.80
C TYR A 101 -10.31 -17.28 -16.07
N SER A 102 -10.23 -17.62 -17.34
CA SER A 102 -9.95 -19.00 -17.80
C SER A 102 -8.49 -19.04 -18.25
N PRO A 103 -7.58 -19.57 -17.42
CA PRO A 103 -6.19 -19.66 -17.81
C PRO A 103 -6.01 -20.57 -19.02
N PRO A 104 -5.01 -20.33 -19.87
CA PRO A 104 -4.73 -21.18 -21.04
C PRO A 104 -4.43 -22.61 -20.61
N GLN A 105 -4.77 -23.60 -21.44
CA GLN A 105 -4.44 -25.00 -21.16
C GLN A 105 -2.93 -25.23 -21.22
N GLY A 106 -2.40 -26.02 -20.30
CA GLY A 106 -1.00 -26.39 -20.26
C GLY A 106 -0.44 -26.51 -18.85
N ARG A 107 0.89 -26.41 -18.73
CA ARG A 107 1.55 -26.38 -17.43
C ARG A 107 1.45 -24.98 -16.84
N HIS A 108 0.99 -24.88 -15.60
CA HIS A 108 0.81 -23.61 -14.90
C HIS A 108 1.53 -23.60 -13.58
N VAL A 109 1.94 -22.40 -13.17
CA VAL A 109 2.33 -22.10 -11.80
C VAL A 109 1.34 -21.07 -11.30
N ASP A 110 0.55 -21.47 -10.33
CA ASP A 110 -0.44 -20.62 -9.68
C ASP A 110 0.09 -20.19 -8.32
N PHE A 111 -0.10 -18.91 -7.99
CA PHE A 111 0.16 -18.36 -6.67
C PHE A 111 -1.19 -18.19 -5.97
N LEU A 112 -1.43 -19.00 -4.96
CA LEU A 112 -2.68 -18.97 -4.20
C LEU A 112 -2.47 -18.12 -2.96
N THR A 113 -3.13 -16.98 -2.93
CA THR A 113 -2.98 -16.01 -1.85
C THR A 113 -4.29 -15.81 -1.11
N SER A 114 -4.21 -15.47 0.18
CA SER A 114 -5.35 -14.97 0.94
C SER A 114 -5.54 -13.46 0.70
N TYR A 115 -6.75 -12.97 0.94
CA TYR A 115 -6.99 -11.52 0.89
C TYR A 115 -6.35 -10.83 2.09
N PRO A 116 -5.54 -9.76 1.89
CA PRO A 116 -4.76 -9.16 2.96
C PRO A 116 -5.58 -8.63 4.14
N ALA A 117 -6.78 -8.13 3.85
CA ALA A 117 -7.70 -7.64 4.88
C ALA A 117 -8.29 -8.76 5.75
N GLY A 118 -8.32 -10.00 5.25
CA GLY A 118 -8.83 -11.20 5.92
C GLY A 118 -9.78 -12.04 5.06
N ASP A 119 -10.24 -13.14 5.61
CA ASP A 119 -11.11 -14.12 4.96
C ASP A 119 -12.39 -14.39 5.74
N ILE A 120 -13.43 -14.86 5.05
CA ILE A 120 -14.68 -15.30 5.67
C ILE A 120 -14.63 -16.81 5.90
N GLN A 121 -14.69 -17.20 7.17
CA GLN A 121 -14.76 -18.60 7.59
C GLN A 121 -15.90 -18.80 8.57
N GLY A 122 -16.75 -19.80 8.33
CA GLY A 122 -17.90 -20.08 9.20
C GLY A 122 -18.89 -18.90 9.30
N GLY A 123 -19.01 -18.08 8.25
CA GLY A 123 -19.87 -16.89 8.23
C GLY A 123 -19.33 -15.69 9.01
N GLN A 124 -18.10 -15.75 9.48
CA GLN A 124 -17.43 -14.65 10.20
C GLN A 124 -16.19 -14.19 9.42
N PHE A 125 -15.94 -12.88 9.50
CA PHE A 125 -14.74 -12.29 8.94
C PHE A 125 -13.58 -12.41 9.94
N TRP A 126 -12.43 -12.92 9.46
CA TRP A 126 -11.20 -13.13 10.23
C TRP A 126 -10.04 -12.44 9.55
N GLY A 127 -9.11 -11.93 10.30
CA GLY A 127 -7.89 -11.34 9.79
C GLY A 127 -7.66 -9.89 10.23
N PRO A 128 -6.63 -9.21 9.69
CA PRO A 128 -6.15 -7.91 10.16
C PRO A 128 -7.22 -6.81 10.26
N MET A 129 -8.11 -6.70 9.31
CA MET A 129 -9.18 -5.68 9.34
C MET A 129 -10.15 -5.88 10.53
N ARG A 130 -10.44 -7.12 10.89
CA ARG A 130 -11.24 -7.42 12.07
C ARG A 130 -10.53 -6.98 13.35
N GLU A 131 -9.24 -7.30 13.46
CA GLU A 131 -8.44 -6.97 14.63
C GLU A 131 -8.29 -5.45 14.78
N GLU A 132 -8.04 -4.74 13.69
CA GLU A 132 -7.99 -3.28 13.67
C GLU A 132 -9.32 -2.68 14.14
N THR A 133 -10.44 -3.14 13.60
CA THR A 133 -11.78 -2.66 13.98
C THR A 133 -12.08 -2.91 15.45
N ASN A 134 -11.80 -4.11 15.97
CA ASN A 134 -12.00 -4.46 17.36
C ASN A 134 -11.12 -3.64 18.29
N THR A 135 -9.87 -3.43 17.92
CA THR A 135 -8.91 -2.64 18.68
C THR A 135 -9.33 -1.18 18.74
N TRP A 136 -9.77 -0.62 17.64
CA TRP A 136 -10.30 0.74 17.57
C TRP A 136 -11.55 0.92 18.45
N TYR A 137 -12.48 -0.04 18.37
CA TYR A 137 -13.68 -0.06 19.20
C TYR A 137 -13.33 -0.14 20.69
N THR A 138 -12.36 -0.98 21.06
CA THR A 138 -11.86 -1.09 22.43
C THR A 138 -11.35 0.25 22.93
N ARG A 139 -10.54 0.95 22.12
CA ARG A 139 -10.04 2.30 22.47
C ARG A 139 -11.19 3.28 22.72
N LEU A 140 -12.19 3.31 21.84
CA LEU A 140 -13.35 4.19 22.00
C LEU A 140 -14.15 3.90 23.29
N CYS A 141 -14.34 2.63 23.63
CA CYS A 141 -15.15 2.22 24.78
C CYS A 141 -14.42 2.35 26.12
N THR A 142 -13.12 2.15 26.14
CA THR A 142 -12.33 2.02 27.37
C THR A 142 -11.35 3.17 27.60
N GLY A 143 -11.01 3.94 26.56
CA GLY A 143 -9.93 4.93 26.60
C GLY A 143 -8.52 4.32 26.63
N GLN A 144 -8.42 2.99 26.50
CA GLN A 144 -7.13 2.30 26.48
C GLN A 144 -6.38 2.59 25.18
N ASP A 145 -5.08 2.86 25.26
CA ASP A 145 -4.23 2.95 24.10
C ASP A 145 -4.11 1.59 23.41
N THR A 146 -4.30 1.61 22.09
CA THR A 146 -4.28 0.44 21.22
C THR A 146 -3.40 0.71 20.00
N PRO A 147 -2.72 -0.32 19.46
CA PRO A 147 -1.75 -0.16 18.37
C PRO A 147 -2.44 -0.03 17.01
N HIS A 148 -3.09 1.08 16.75
CA HIS A 148 -3.64 1.40 15.42
C HIS A 148 -3.42 2.87 15.10
N ALA A 149 -3.50 3.21 13.80
CA ALA A 149 -3.36 4.58 13.33
C ALA A 149 -4.41 5.52 13.95
N THR A 150 -3.98 6.73 14.27
CA THR A 150 -4.82 7.80 14.79
C THR A 150 -5.43 8.65 13.67
N ALA A 151 -6.36 9.53 14.01
CA ALA A 151 -6.88 10.52 13.05
C ALA A 151 -5.78 11.46 12.53
N GLN A 152 -4.80 11.79 13.37
CA GLN A 152 -3.63 12.61 13.00
C GLN A 152 -2.74 11.86 11.99
N ASP A 153 -2.53 10.56 12.18
CA ASP A 153 -1.77 9.74 11.21
C ASP A 153 -2.50 9.69 9.87
N GLY A 154 -3.83 9.49 9.88
CA GLY A 154 -4.65 9.53 8.67
C GLY A 154 -4.60 10.88 7.96
N HIS A 155 -4.66 11.98 8.71
CA HIS A 155 -4.55 13.33 8.17
C HIS A 155 -3.17 13.57 7.52
N ARG A 156 -2.09 13.20 8.20
CA ARG A 156 -0.72 13.29 7.66
C ARG A 156 -0.58 12.47 6.37
N ASN A 157 -1.08 11.24 6.35
CA ASN A 157 -1.02 10.39 5.16
C ASN A 157 -1.78 11.00 3.99
N LEU A 158 -2.96 11.56 4.22
CA LEU A 158 -3.73 12.24 3.19
C LEU A 158 -2.96 13.45 2.64
N LEU A 159 -2.40 14.28 3.50
CA LEU A 159 -1.57 15.43 3.11
C LEU A 159 -0.41 15.01 2.19
N MET A 160 0.29 13.95 2.56
CA MET A 160 1.42 13.43 1.78
C MET A 160 1.00 12.93 0.41
N THR A 161 -0.09 12.17 0.33
CA THR A 161 -0.58 11.64 -0.95
C THR A 161 -1.08 12.75 -1.86
N MET A 162 -1.76 13.75 -1.33
CA MET A 162 -2.22 14.92 -2.10
C MET A 162 -1.05 15.77 -2.60
N ALA A 163 -0.02 15.98 -1.77
CA ALA A 163 1.19 16.67 -2.19
C ALA A 163 1.95 15.90 -3.29
N MET A 164 1.98 14.57 -3.20
CA MET A 164 2.55 13.69 -4.22
C MET A 164 1.80 13.81 -5.56
N ASP A 165 0.46 13.79 -5.54
CA ASP A 165 -0.36 13.97 -6.73
C ASP A 165 -0.18 15.36 -7.33
N LEU A 166 -0.13 16.39 -6.50
CA LEU A 166 0.11 17.77 -6.95
C LEU A 166 1.48 17.92 -7.59
N SER A 167 2.52 17.33 -6.97
CA SER A 167 3.87 17.31 -7.53
C SER A 167 3.93 16.64 -8.90
N ALA A 168 3.27 15.49 -9.05
CA ALA A 168 3.21 14.78 -10.32
C ALA A 168 2.45 15.58 -11.40
N LYS A 169 1.40 16.32 -11.03
CA LYS A 169 0.60 17.16 -11.91
C LYS A 169 1.35 18.41 -12.37
N GLU A 170 2.04 19.06 -11.44
CA GLU A 170 2.74 20.32 -11.70
C GLU A 170 4.19 20.15 -12.14
N GLU A 171 4.69 18.91 -12.11
CA GLU A 171 6.06 18.53 -12.45
C GLU A 171 7.15 19.30 -11.65
N LYS A 172 6.84 19.61 -10.41
CA LYS A 172 7.75 20.32 -9.51
C LYS A 172 7.73 19.73 -8.09
N GLU A 173 8.75 20.08 -7.33
CA GLU A 173 8.78 19.79 -5.89
C GLU A 173 7.69 20.58 -5.17
N ILE A 174 6.97 19.91 -4.28
CA ILE A 174 5.98 20.51 -3.40
C ILE A 174 6.53 20.44 -1.97
N VAL A 175 6.59 21.59 -1.31
CA VAL A 175 6.87 21.70 0.12
C VAL A 175 5.59 21.35 0.87
N LEU A 176 5.67 20.43 1.81
CA LEU A 176 4.51 20.03 2.58
C LEU A 176 4.20 21.12 3.62
N PRO A 177 2.97 21.61 3.65
CA PRO A 177 2.52 22.58 4.62
C PRO A 177 2.27 21.91 5.97
N GLU A 178 2.34 22.69 7.03
CA GLU A 178 1.95 22.24 8.37
C GLU A 178 0.43 21.95 8.46
N ARG A 179 -0.36 22.56 7.57
CA ARG A 179 -1.82 22.42 7.55
C ARG A 179 -2.31 22.08 6.14
N MET A 180 -3.33 21.23 6.07
CA MET A 180 -3.90 20.76 4.80
C MET A 180 -4.50 21.90 3.97
N ASP A 181 -5.06 22.93 4.62
CA ASP A 181 -5.67 24.09 3.96
C ASP A 181 -4.68 24.91 3.14
N ASP A 182 -3.40 24.70 3.32
CA ASP A 182 -2.33 25.41 2.62
C ASP A 182 -1.93 24.75 1.27
N ILE A 183 -2.52 23.58 0.94
CA ILE A 183 -2.26 22.88 -0.34
C ILE A 183 -3.24 23.32 -1.45
N PHE A 184 -4.40 23.87 -1.11
CA PHE A 184 -5.51 24.21 -2.05
C PHE A 184 -5.75 25.68 -2.18
#